data_c840f9717a6396b80d59c2d671097b9c
#
_entry.id   c840f9717a6396b80d59c2d671097b9c
#
_cell.length_a   1.000
_cell.length_b   1.000
_cell.length_c   1.000
_cell.angle_alpha   90.00
_cell.angle_beta   90.00
_cell.angle_gamma   90.00
#
_symmetry.space_group_name_H-M   'P 1'
#
loop_
_entity.id
_entity.type
_entity.pdbx_description
1 polymer ?
#
loop_
_entity_poly.entity_id
_entity_poly.type
_entity_poly.pdbx_seq_one_letter_code
_entity_poly.pdbx_strand_id
1 'polypeptide(L)'
;MINATVGQFLVNDALPEDLRDYNRVLDGPAIKSLLQNVARNHPEKYRDISYRLNQVGLRSAQDQGGMSFGARHLLRSKVANETRERIQTKLQQILANDSLSDKDRADQIVKAVGSESMPQIKAVLDEAIKNKNPLGMQVMSGTRGKAMNLASLIASDMLYSDHHDEVIPIPVLRSYSEGLSPEEYWAGTYGARRGIMSTKFATQEAGFLSKQLNQAGHRL
;
A
#
# COMPACT_ATOMS: atom_id res chain seq x y z
N MET A 1 -0.35 2.41 37.21
CA MET A 1 -0.80 3.53 36.33
C MET A 1 -0.70 3.01 34.91
N ILE A 2 -1.82 2.96 34.18
CA ILE A 2 -1.83 2.47 32.77
C ILE A 2 -1.48 3.67 31.89
N ASN A 3 -0.40 3.55 31.12
CA ASN A 3 -0.02 4.56 30.13
C ASN A 3 -0.57 4.14 28.76
N ALA A 4 -1.74 4.65 28.41
CA ALA A 4 -2.43 4.27 27.17
C ALA A 4 -3.06 5.50 26.52
N THR A 5 -3.21 5.46 25.19
CA THR A 5 -3.98 6.45 24.45
C THR A 5 -5.48 6.26 24.68
N VAL A 6 -6.28 7.31 24.45
CA VAL A 6 -7.75 7.22 24.54
C VAL A 6 -8.29 6.10 23.64
N GLY A 7 -7.77 5.95 22.42
CA GLY A 7 -8.18 4.89 21.51
C GLY A 7 -7.89 3.49 22.07
N GLN A 8 -6.71 3.27 22.65
CA GLN A 8 -6.37 2.01 23.32
C GLN A 8 -7.30 1.73 24.50
N PHE A 9 -7.64 2.74 25.28
CA PHE A 9 -8.57 2.58 26.38
C PHE A 9 -9.97 2.18 25.90
N LEU A 10 -10.53 2.90 24.93
CA LEU A 10 -11.87 2.62 24.40
C LEU A 10 -11.99 1.22 23.78
N VAL A 11 -10.94 0.78 23.07
CA VAL A 11 -10.92 -0.57 22.50
C VAL A 11 -10.84 -1.63 23.61
N ASN A 12 -9.98 -1.44 24.62
CA ASN A 12 -9.83 -2.40 25.70
C ASN A 12 -11.06 -2.46 26.63
N ASP A 13 -11.81 -1.35 26.75
CA ASP A 13 -13.07 -1.35 27.50
C ASP A 13 -14.15 -2.25 26.84
N ALA A 14 -14.11 -2.39 25.53
CA ALA A 14 -15.01 -3.30 24.79
C ALA A 14 -14.63 -4.79 24.92
N LEU A 15 -13.43 -5.11 25.47
CA LEU A 15 -12.87 -6.46 25.55
C LEU A 15 -13.03 -7.08 26.93
N PRO A 16 -13.13 -8.42 27.02
CA PRO A 16 -12.96 -9.17 28.27
C PRO A 16 -11.57 -8.88 28.90
N GLU A 17 -11.49 -8.98 30.21
CA GLU A 17 -10.27 -8.64 30.97
C GLU A 17 -9.02 -9.42 30.53
N ASP A 18 -9.18 -10.70 30.21
CA ASP A 18 -8.13 -11.60 29.76
C ASP A 18 -7.56 -11.29 28.37
N LEU A 19 -8.28 -10.49 27.57
CA LEU A 19 -7.86 -10.08 26.22
C LEU A 19 -7.39 -8.62 26.14
N ARG A 20 -7.41 -7.89 27.27
CA ARG A 20 -6.98 -6.49 27.31
C ARG A 20 -5.46 -6.36 27.20
N ASP A 21 -5.02 -5.52 26.26
CA ASP A 21 -3.61 -5.19 26.08
C ASP A 21 -3.49 -3.72 25.65
N TYR A 22 -3.05 -2.88 26.57
CA TYR A 22 -2.93 -1.44 26.37
C TYR A 22 -1.66 -1.01 25.61
N ASN A 23 -0.75 -1.95 25.32
CA ASN A 23 0.47 -1.68 24.56
C ASN A 23 0.37 -2.11 23.10
N ARG A 24 -0.71 -2.79 22.71
CA ARG A 24 -0.88 -3.31 21.36
C ARG A 24 -1.21 -2.20 20.38
N VAL A 25 -0.51 -2.20 19.26
CA VAL A 25 -0.90 -1.45 18.06
C VAL A 25 -1.95 -2.27 17.31
N LEU A 26 -3.12 -1.67 17.08
CA LEU A 26 -4.25 -2.33 16.41
C LEU A 26 -4.28 -1.94 14.93
N ASP A 27 -3.49 -2.63 14.14
CA ASP A 27 -3.60 -2.66 12.68
C ASP A 27 -4.62 -3.72 12.20
N GLY A 28 -4.86 -3.81 10.91
CA GLY A 28 -5.81 -4.76 10.34
C GLY A 28 -5.54 -6.22 10.74
N PRO A 29 -4.31 -6.75 10.61
CA PRO A 29 -3.93 -8.08 11.08
C PRO A 29 -4.14 -8.30 12.59
N ALA A 30 -3.79 -7.31 13.42
CA ALA A 30 -3.96 -7.39 14.86
C ALA A 30 -5.44 -7.46 15.27
N ILE A 31 -6.31 -6.65 14.66
CA ILE A 31 -7.76 -6.70 14.87
C ILE A 31 -8.33 -8.06 14.45
N LYS A 32 -7.91 -8.60 13.31
CA LYS A 32 -8.32 -9.94 12.86
C LYS A 32 -7.94 -11.01 13.86
N SER A 33 -6.69 -11.00 14.34
CA SER A 33 -6.21 -11.94 15.36
C SER A 33 -6.98 -11.80 16.67
N LEU A 34 -7.26 -10.57 17.11
CA LEU A 34 -8.05 -10.28 18.30
C LEU A 34 -9.46 -10.86 18.19
N LEU A 35 -10.17 -10.61 17.09
CA LEU A 35 -11.52 -11.15 16.85
C LEU A 35 -11.52 -12.68 16.76
N GLN A 36 -10.49 -13.29 16.20
CA GLN A 36 -10.32 -14.75 16.21
C GLN A 36 -10.15 -15.30 17.62
N ASN A 37 -9.38 -14.61 18.48
CA ASN A 37 -9.23 -14.99 19.88
C ASN A 37 -10.54 -14.85 20.66
N VAL A 38 -11.28 -13.76 20.44
CA VAL A 38 -12.63 -13.59 21.02
C VAL A 38 -13.56 -14.72 20.58
N ALA A 39 -13.56 -15.08 19.29
CA ALA A 39 -14.42 -16.16 18.79
C ALA A 39 -14.08 -17.54 19.39
N ARG A 40 -12.79 -17.79 19.72
CA ARG A 40 -12.33 -19.05 20.31
C ARG A 40 -12.60 -19.13 21.82
N ASN A 41 -12.31 -18.06 22.54
CA ASN A 41 -12.31 -18.06 24.00
C ASN A 41 -13.62 -17.56 24.61
N HIS A 42 -14.36 -16.71 23.88
CA HIS A 42 -15.61 -16.09 24.32
C HIS A 42 -16.68 -16.09 23.21
N PRO A 43 -17.03 -17.26 22.63
CA PRO A 43 -17.94 -17.33 21.48
C PRO A 43 -19.31 -16.70 21.77
N GLU A 44 -19.79 -16.82 23.02
CA GLU A 44 -21.07 -16.25 23.47
C GLU A 44 -21.09 -14.71 23.49
N LYS A 45 -19.93 -14.08 23.65
CA LYS A 45 -19.74 -12.60 23.68
C LYS A 45 -19.31 -12.03 22.35
N TYR A 46 -18.97 -12.87 21.36
CA TYR A 46 -18.39 -12.42 20.11
C TYR A 46 -19.22 -11.35 19.41
N ARG A 47 -20.54 -11.55 19.35
CA ARG A 47 -21.46 -10.60 18.70
C ARG A 47 -21.46 -9.23 19.37
N ASP A 48 -21.53 -9.21 20.68
CA ASP A 48 -21.54 -7.96 21.47
C ASP A 48 -20.21 -7.23 21.38
N ILE A 49 -19.09 -7.93 21.55
CA ILE A 49 -17.74 -7.36 21.45
C ILE A 49 -17.49 -6.80 20.04
N SER A 50 -17.83 -7.57 19.01
CA SER A 50 -17.67 -7.13 17.62
C SER A 50 -18.50 -5.87 17.33
N TYR A 51 -19.74 -5.81 17.82
CA TYR A 51 -20.58 -4.64 17.70
C TYR A 51 -20.00 -3.42 18.45
N ARG A 52 -19.56 -3.59 19.70
CA ARG A 52 -18.96 -2.50 20.50
C ARG A 52 -17.70 -1.95 19.85
N LEU A 53 -16.80 -2.80 19.36
CA LEU A 53 -15.60 -2.39 18.62
C LEU A 53 -15.94 -1.61 17.36
N ASN A 54 -16.95 -2.08 16.59
CA ASN A 54 -17.42 -1.36 15.43
C ASN A 54 -17.99 0.02 15.79
N GLN A 55 -18.76 0.14 16.88
CA GLN A 55 -19.28 1.42 17.36
C GLN A 55 -18.17 2.38 17.78
N VAL A 56 -17.11 1.90 18.45
CA VAL A 56 -15.94 2.71 18.78
C VAL A 56 -15.30 3.27 17.50
N GLY A 57 -15.11 2.42 16.50
CA GLY A 57 -14.54 2.83 15.20
C GLY A 57 -15.41 3.86 14.47
N LEU A 58 -16.72 3.63 14.39
CA LEU A 58 -17.66 4.55 13.72
C LEU A 58 -17.72 5.92 14.40
N ARG A 59 -17.82 5.94 15.72
CA ARG A 59 -17.82 7.20 16.50
C ARG A 59 -16.51 7.95 16.35
N SER A 60 -15.38 7.26 16.46
CA SER A 60 -14.07 7.90 16.26
C SER A 60 -13.93 8.49 14.84
N ALA A 61 -14.39 7.80 13.82
CA ALA A 61 -14.37 8.30 12.45
C ALA A 61 -15.29 9.52 12.27
N GLN A 62 -16.46 9.53 12.91
CA GLN A 62 -17.40 10.64 12.89
C GLN A 62 -16.86 11.87 13.62
N ASP A 63 -16.33 11.69 14.83
CA ASP A 63 -15.85 12.78 15.69
C ASP A 63 -14.58 13.43 15.14
N GLN A 64 -13.70 12.67 14.51
CA GLN A 64 -12.43 13.15 13.95
C GLN A 64 -12.53 13.53 12.45
N GLY A 65 -13.67 13.32 11.79
CA GLY A 65 -13.85 13.59 10.37
C GLY A 65 -13.09 12.62 9.47
N GLY A 66 -12.62 11.49 9.98
CA GLY A 66 -11.83 10.50 9.27
C GLY A 66 -10.40 10.98 8.95
N MET A 67 -9.68 10.19 8.15
CA MET A 67 -8.33 10.51 7.68
C MET A 67 -8.37 11.09 6.27
N SER A 68 -8.89 12.30 6.12
CA SER A 68 -8.89 13.00 4.84
C SER A 68 -7.51 13.59 4.53
N PHE A 69 -7.15 13.61 3.25
CA PHE A 69 -5.94 14.29 2.79
C PHE A 69 -6.27 15.36 1.75
N GLY A 70 -5.47 16.40 1.70
CA GLY A 70 -5.57 17.47 0.70
C GLY A 70 -4.29 17.58 -0.12
N ALA A 71 -4.24 18.51 -1.09
CA ALA A 71 -3.12 18.71 -1.99
C ALA A 71 -1.77 18.88 -1.27
N ARG A 72 -1.76 19.55 -0.10
CA ARG A 72 -0.56 19.74 0.73
C ARG A 72 0.10 18.41 1.19
N HIS A 73 -0.66 17.33 1.25
CA HIS A 73 -0.16 16.01 1.68
C HIS A 73 0.43 15.21 0.51
N LEU A 74 0.26 15.71 -0.71
CA LEU A 74 0.80 15.14 -1.95
C LEU A 74 2.14 15.76 -2.35
N LEU A 75 2.72 16.60 -1.50
CA LEU A 75 4.05 17.16 -1.76
C LEU A 75 5.08 16.02 -1.84
N ARG A 76 5.99 16.17 -2.79
CA ARG A 76 7.05 15.18 -3.00
C ARG A 76 7.90 14.97 -1.75
N SER A 77 8.18 13.70 -1.46
CA SER A 77 9.07 13.27 -0.38
C SER A 77 10.50 13.77 -0.60
N LYS A 78 11.17 14.22 0.46
CA LYS A 78 12.60 14.62 0.41
C LYS A 78 13.49 13.42 0.07
N VAL A 79 13.20 12.27 0.69
CA VAL A 79 13.90 11.01 0.41
C VAL A 79 13.79 10.62 -1.07
N ALA A 80 12.64 10.86 -1.69
CA ALA A 80 12.45 10.59 -3.10
C ALA A 80 13.32 11.49 -4.00
N ASN A 81 13.57 12.74 -3.61
CA ASN A 81 14.48 13.63 -4.34
C ASN A 81 15.92 13.13 -4.29
N GLU A 82 16.40 12.77 -3.10
CA GLU A 82 17.74 12.22 -2.91
C GLU A 82 17.95 10.91 -3.69
N THR A 83 16.93 10.03 -3.69
CA THR A 83 16.98 8.78 -4.44
C THR A 83 17.00 9.05 -5.95
N ARG A 84 16.20 10.01 -6.43
CA ARG A 84 16.19 10.43 -7.84
C ARG A 84 17.58 10.90 -8.28
N GLU A 85 18.23 11.76 -7.51
CA GLU A 85 19.57 12.29 -7.83
C GLU A 85 20.60 11.15 -7.90
N ARG A 86 20.56 10.21 -6.95
CA ARG A 86 21.46 9.04 -6.98
C ARG A 86 21.22 8.18 -8.22
N ILE A 87 19.96 7.92 -8.57
CA ILE A 87 19.62 7.14 -9.77
C ILE A 87 20.05 7.89 -11.03
N GLN A 88 19.76 9.18 -11.15
CA GLN A 88 20.15 9.98 -12.32
C GLN A 88 21.65 9.95 -12.55
N THR A 89 22.45 10.06 -11.49
CA THR A 89 23.92 9.96 -11.57
C THR A 89 24.35 8.59 -12.11
N LYS A 90 23.76 7.50 -11.59
CA LYS A 90 24.04 6.14 -12.09
C LYS A 90 23.62 5.97 -13.56
N LEU A 91 22.46 6.49 -13.94
CA LEU A 91 21.97 6.42 -15.32
C LEU A 91 22.88 7.18 -16.28
N GLN A 92 23.34 8.37 -15.91
CA GLN A 92 24.31 9.13 -16.74
C GLN A 92 25.59 8.33 -16.97
N GLN A 93 26.11 7.64 -15.96
CA GLN A 93 27.30 6.78 -16.11
C GLN A 93 27.06 5.60 -17.05
N ILE A 94 25.88 4.95 -16.95
CA ILE A 94 25.51 3.83 -17.82
C ILE A 94 25.34 4.30 -19.26
N LEU A 95 24.68 5.44 -19.47
CA LEU A 95 24.42 6.00 -20.80
C LEU A 95 25.69 6.53 -21.48
N ALA A 96 26.65 7.03 -20.70
CA ALA A 96 27.94 7.51 -21.21
C ALA A 96 28.91 6.37 -21.60
N ASN A 97 28.57 5.12 -21.30
CA ASN A 97 29.42 3.98 -21.62
C ASN A 97 29.09 3.41 -23.00
N ASP A 98 29.83 3.82 -24.00
CA ASP A 98 29.67 3.37 -25.40
C ASP A 98 30.07 1.90 -25.64
N SER A 99 30.75 1.26 -24.69
CA SER A 99 31.16 -0.15 -24.82
C SER A 99 30.02 -1.15 -24.54
N LEU A 100 28.90 -0.71 -24.01
CA LEU A 100 27.77 -1.55 -23.65
C LEU A 100 26.89 -1.81 -24.88
N SER A 101 26.46 -3.06 -25.06
CA SER A 101 25.37 -3.38 -25.98
C SER A 101 24.06 -2.78 -25.46
N ASP A 102 23.07 -2.59 -26.36
CA ASP A 102 21.74 -2.08 -25.96
C ASP A 102 21.08 -2.96 -24.91
N LYS A 103 21.26 -4.27 -25.01
CA LYS A 103 20.74 -5.23 -24.01
C LYS A 103 21.42 -5.08 -22.67
N ASP A 104 22.74 -5.04 -22.63
CA ASP A 104 23.50 -4.90 -21.38
C ASP A 104 23.22 -3.55 -20.73
N ARG A 105 23.03 -2.49 -21.53
CA ARG A 105 22.64 -1.17 -21.07
C ARG A 105 21.25 -1.21 -20.41
N ALA A 106 20.25 -1.85 -21.05
CA ALA A 106 18.93 -2.04 -20.49
C ALA A 106 18.96 -2.82 -19.17
N ASP A 107 19.69 -3.92 -19.11
CA ASP A 107 19.85 -4.73 -17.90
C ASP A 107 20.50 -3.96 -16.75
N GLN A 108 21.50 -3.14 -17.06
CA GLN A 108 22.13 -2.28 -16.05
C GLN A 108 21.20 -1.18 -15.54
N ILE A 109 20.39 -0.57 -16.41
CA ILE A 109 19.38 0.41 -16.01
C ILE A 109 18.36 -0.26 -15.07
N VAL A 110 17.81 -1.40 -15.45
CA VAL A 110 16.83 -2.16 -14.62
C VAL A 110 17.42 -2.50 -13.27
N LYS A 111 18.66 -2.97 -13.22
CA LYS A 111 19.34 -3.33 -11.97
C LYS A 111 19.61 -2.10 -11.09
N ALA A 112 20.09 -0.99 -11.67
CA ALA A 112 20.39 0.24 -10.94
C ALA A 112 19.13 0.85 -10.31
N VAL A 113 18.03 0.91 -11.05
CA VAL A 113 16.76 1.48 -10.58
C VAL A 113 16.03 0.51 -9.65
N GLY A 114 15.97 -0.77 -10.01
CA GLY A 114 15.29 -1.81 -9.23
C GLY A 114 15.87 -1.97 -7.83
N SER A 115 17.20 -1.84 -7.67
CA SER A 115 17.86 -1.92 -6.36
C SER A 115 17.46 -0.79 -5.39
N GLU A 116 16.99 0.35 -5.90
CA GLU A 116 16.55 1.50 -5.10
C GLU A 116 15.04 1.45 -4.76
N SER A 117 14.27 0.59 -5.43
CA SER A 117 12.81 0.59 -5.32
C SER A 117 12.31 0.29 -3.90
N MET A 118 12.66 -0.87 -3.34
CA MET A 118 12.21 -1.25 -2.00
C MET A 118 12.75 -0.34 -0.89
N PRO A 119 14.05 0.07 -0.91
CA PRO A 119 14.56 1.05 0.02
C PRO A 119 13.81 2.38 -0.02
N GLN A 120 13.50 2.90 -1.21
CA GLN A 120 12.72 4.13 -1.37
C GLN A 120 11.31 4.00 -0.78
N ILE A 121 10.58 2.94 -1.12
CA ILE A 121 9.21 2.71 -0.64
C ILE A 121 9.18 2.73 0.89
N LYS A 122 10.11 2.04 1.54
CA LYS A 122 10.21 1.99 2.99
C LYS A 122 10.53 3.37 3.58
N ALA A 123 11.55 4.04 3.06
CA ALA A 123 11.99 5.34 3.58
C ALA A 123 10.92 6.44 3.38
N VAL A 124 10.18 6.41 2.27
CA VAL A 124 9.05 7.33 2.01
C VAL A 124 7.89 7.08 2.97
N LEU A 125 7.59 5.82 3.29
CA LEU A 125 6.59 5.50 4.30
C LEU A 125 7.00 5.99 5.70
N ASP A 126 8.24 5.75 6.09
CA ASP A 126 8.79 6.19 7.38
C ASP A 126 8.77 7.73 7.49
N GLU A 127 9.16 8.44 6.43
CA GLU A 127 9.06 9.90 6.34
C GLU A 127 7.62 10.40 6.48
N ALA A 128 6.68 9.77 5.77
CA ALA A 128 5.27 10.15 5.81
C ALA A 128 4.66 9.92 7.20
N ILE A 129 5.00 8.83 7.88
CA ILE A 129 4.58 8.55 9.26
C ILE A 129 5.17 9.59 10.22
N LYS A 130 6.47 9.87 10.13
CA LYS A 130 7.16 10.87 10.95
C LYS A 130 6.53 12.26 10.82
N ASN A 131 6.15 12.63 9.61
CA ASN A 131 5.50 13.92 9.30
C ASN A 131 4.00 13.91 9.57
N LYS A 132 3.44 12.83 10.13
CA LYS A 132 1.99 12.66 10.38
C LYS A 132 1.15 12.90 9.12
N ASN A 133 1.67 12.51 7.95
CA ASN A 133 0.92 12.60 6.70
C ASN A 133 -0.25 11.60 6.75
N PRO A 134 -1.51 12.04 6.54
CA PRO A 134 -2.68 11.16 6.59
C PRO A 134 -2.58 9.96 5.65
N LEU A 135 -1.95 10.10 4.48
CA LEU A 135 -1.72 8.98 3.56
C LEU A 135 -0.80 7.91 4.18
N GLY A 136 0.31 8.32 4.82
CA GLY A 136 1.20 7.41 5.54
C GLY A 136 0.50 6.73 6.71
N MET A 137 -0.33 7.46 7.44
CA MET A 137 -1.12 6.92 8.56
C MET A 137 -2.16 5.90 8.08
N GLN A 138 -2.83 6.13 6.93
CA GLN A 138 -3.76 5.17 6.33
C GLN A 138 -3.05 3.86 5.95
N VAL A 139 -1.86 3.96 5.34
CA VAL A 139 -1.05 2.79 4.98
C VAL A 139 -0.57 2.04 6.22
N MET A 140 -0.05 2.75 7.21
CA MET A 140 0.44 2.16 8.46
C MET A 140 -0.66 1.43 9.23
N SER A 141 -1.85 2.01 9.32
CA SER A 141 -2.99 1.39 10.00
C SER A 141 -3.65 0.24 9.22
N GLY A 142 -3.28 0.07 7.95
CA GLY A 142 -3.88 -0.94 7.07
C GLY A 142 -5.30 -0.62 6.61
N THR A 143 -5.77 0.61 6.83
CA THR A 143 -7.14 1.02 6.45
C THR A 143 -7.28 1.26 4.96
N ARG A 144 -6.27 1.87 4.33
CA ARG A 144 -6.32 2.17 2.89
C ARG A 144 -4.94 2.27 2.27
N GLY A 145 -4.80 1.65 1.09
CA GLY A 145 -3.59 1.70 0.29
C GLY A 145 -2.47 0.78 0.81
N LYS A 146 -1.41 0.72 0.03
CA LYS A 146 -0.16 0.03 0.34
C LYS A 146 0.98 1.03 0.25
N ALA A 147 2.15 0.70 0.81
CA ALA A 147 3.34 1.54 0.73
C ALA A 147 3.73 1.92 -0.71
N MET A 148 3.55 0.99 -1.66
CA MET A 148 3.75 1.27 -3.09
C MET A 148 2.81 2.36 -3.61
N ASN A 149 1.52 2.35 -3.23
CA ASN A 149 0.57 3.38 -3.67
C ASN A 149 0.94 4.76 -3.13
N LEU A 150 1.46 4.83 -1.90
CA LEU A 150 1.98 6.06 -1.33
C LEU A 150 3.22 6.54 -2.13
N ALA A 151 4.15 5.64 -2.43
CA ALA A 151 5.33 5.96 -3.22
C ALA A 151 4.97 6.49 -4.61
N SER A 152 4.01 5.88 -5.31
CA SER A 152 3.52 6.36 -6.60
C SER A 152 2.99 7.79 -6.54
N LEU A 153 2.31 8.16 -5.43
CA LEU A 153 1.73 9.49 -5.27
C LEU A 153 2.77 10.58 -4.96
N ILE A 154 3.74 10.32 -4.09
CA ILE A 154 4.65 11.33 -3.54
C ILE A 154 6.15 11.07 -3.80
N ALA A 155 6.47 9.98 -4.47
CA ALA A 155 7.85 9.61 -4.81
C ALA A 155 7.99 9.19 -6.26
N SER A 156 7.91 7.89 -6.56
CA SER A 156 7.96 7.35 -7.93
C SER A 156 7.63 5.85 -7.94
N ASP A 157 7.24 5.34 -9.13
CA ASP A 157 6.99 3.91 -9.36
C ASP A 157 8.24 3.12 -9.77
N MET A 158 9.33 3.80 -10.06
CA MET A 158 10.63 3.27 -10.46
C MET A 158 10.61 2.55 -11.82
N LEU A 159 10.01 1.38 -11.90
CA LEU A 159 9.96 0.55 -13.10
C LEU A 159 8.59 -0.10 -13.25
N TYR A 160 8.16 -0.29 -14.49
CA TYR A 160 7.00 -1.07 -14.85
C TYR A 160 7.41 -2.35 -15.60
N SER A 161 6.54 -3.34 -15.56
CA SER A 161 6.67 -4.55 -16.40
C SER A 161 5.62 -4.54 -17.49
N ASP A 162 5.95 -5.14 -18.64
CA ASP A 162 5.04 -5.34 -19.74
C ASP A 162 4.06 -6.51 -19.49
N HIS A 163 3.34 -6.93 -20.53
CA HIS A 163 2.37 -8.03 -20.46
C HIS A 163 2.99 -9.43 -20.41
N HIS A 164 4.29 -9.56 -20.67
CA HIS A 164 5.08 -10.79 -20.53
C HIS A 164 5.83 -10.88 -19.20
N ASP A 165 5.60 -9.94 -18.28
CA ASP A 165 6.34 -9.77 -17.02
C ASP A 165 7.80 -9.32 -17.21
N GLU A 166 8.18 -8.91 -18.41
CA GLU A 166 9.50 -8.31 -18.66
C GLU A 166 9.54 -6.86 -18.18
N VAL A 167 10.62 -6.49 -17.51
CA VAL A 167 10.77 -5.14 -16.96
C VAL A 167 11.13 -4.17 -18.09
N ILE A 168 10.35 -3.10 -18.21
CA ILE A 168 10.58 -2.04 -19.19
C ILE A 168 11.75 -1.17 -18.69
N PRO A 169 12.85 -1.02 -19.50
CA PRO A 169 14.04 -0.28 -19.07
C PRO A 169 13.86 1.24 -19.17
N ILE A 170 12.67 1.74 -18.90
CA ILE A 170 12.35 3.17 -18.82
C ILE A 170 12.10 3.52 -17.36
N PRO A 171 13.02 4.26 -16.71
CA PRO A 171 12.86 4.66 -15.32
C PRO A 171 11.71 5.67 -15.16
N VAL A 172 10.83 5.42 -14.20
CA VAL A 172 9.78 6.34 -13.80
C VAL A 172 10.18 6.97 -12.49
N LEU A 173 10.75 8.16 -12.54
CA LEU A 173 11.34 8.85 -11.40
C LEU A 173 10.49 10.02 -10.89
N ARG A 174 9.43 10.39 -11.60
CA ARG A 174 8.45 11.39 -11.15
C ARG A 174 7.30 10.72 -10.42
N SER A 175 6.69 11.48 -9.49
CA SER A 175 5.47 11.09 -8.82
C SER A 175 4.23 11.52 -9.62
N TYR A 176 3.09 10.91 -9.33
CA TYR A 176 1.83 11.38 -9.91
C TYR A 176 1.48 12.82 -9.50
N SER A 177 1.89 13.24 -8.31
CA SER A 177 1.66 14.62 -7.86
C SER A 177 2.46 15.67 -8.64
N GLU A 178 3.62 15.28 -9.21
CA GLU A 178 4.43 16.16 -10.08
C GLU A 178 3.97 16.12 -11.54
N GLY A 179 3.29 15.03 -11.92
CA GLY A 179 3.04 14.70 -13.31
C GLY A 179 4.21 13.96 -13.97
N LEU A 180 3.88 12.98 -14.79
CA LEU A 180 4.85 12.14 -15.50
C LEU A 180 5.32 12.81 -16.79
N SER A 181 6.55 12.52 -17.22
CA SER A 181 6.99 12.84 -18.57
C SER A 181 6.26 11.96 -19.59
N PRO A 182 6.26 12.28 -20.91
CA PRO A 182 5.62 11.44 -21.93
C PRO A 182 6.15 10.01 -21.92
N GLU A 183 7.46 9.81 -21.73
CA GLU A 183 8.11 8.50 -21.70
C GLU A 183 7.69 7.72 -20.44
N GLU A 184 7.70 8.38 -19.26
CA GLU A 184 7.26 7.79 -18.02
C GLU A 184 5.77 7.43 -18.05
N TYR A 185 4.94 8.30 -18.63
CA TYR A 185 3.51 8.04 -18.84
C TYR A 185 3.29 6.83 -19.76
N TRP A 186 4.04 6.74 -20.87
CA TRP A 186 3.98 5.60 -21.77
C TRP A 186 4.33 4.29 -21.06
N ALA A 187 5.43 4.24 -20.30
CA ALA A 187 5.77 3.09 -19.46
C ALA A 187 4.65 2.75 -18.46
N GLY A 188 4.05 3.75 -17.83
CA GLY A 188 2.93 3.61 -16.89
C GLY A 188 1.67 2.99 -17.48
N THR A 189 1.43 3.14 -18.83
CA THR A 189 0.27 2.52 -19.49
C THR A 189 0.27 1.00 -19.42
N TYR A 190 1.44 0.36 -19.37
CA TYR A 190 1.55 -1.09 -19.21
C TYR A 190 1.08 -1.52 -17.81
N GLY A 191 1.48 -0.79 -16.76
CA GLY A 191 1.01 -1.03 -15.41
C GLY A 191 -0.51 -0.87 -15.28
N ALA A 192 -1.09 0.17 -15.90
CA ALA A 192 -2.53 0.39 -15.93
C ALA A 192 -3.28 -0.74 -16.65
N ARG A 193 -2.80 -1.17 -17.82
CA ARG A 193 -3.39 -2.31 -18.57
C ARG A 193 -3.34 -3.60 -17.74
N ARG A 194 -2.20 -3.91 -17.12
CA ARG A 194 -2.05 -5.08 -16.26
C ARG A 194 -3.01 -5.03 -15.07
N GLY A 195 -3.16 -3.87 -14.44
CA GLY A 195 -4.12 -3.65 -13.35
C GLY A 195 -5.56 -3.94 -13.79
N ILE A 196 -5.97 -3.47 -14.98
CA ILE A 196 -7.30 -3.72 -15.55
C ILE A 196 -7.49 -5.21 -15.86
N MET A 197 -6.51 -5.86 -16.49
CA MET A 197 -6.55 -7.29 -16.77
C MET A 197 -6.75 -8.10 -15.49
N SER A 198 -5.96 -7.84 -14.46
CA SER A 198 -6.06 -8.54 -13.18
C SER A 198 -7.39 -8.29 -12.46
N THR A 199 -7.86 -7.04 -12.41
CA THR A 199 -9.04 -6.68 -11.60
C THR A 199 -10.37 -6.93 -12.32
N LYS A 200 -10.42 -6.83 -13.64
CA LYS A 200 -11.66 -6.96 -14.42
C LYS A 200 -11.80 -8.34 -15.03
N PHE A 201 -10.85 -8.80 -15.81
CA PHE A 201 -10.98 -10.07 -16.52
C PHE A 201 -10.85 -11.27 -15.58
N ALA A 202 -9.87 -11.31 -14.69
CA ALA A 202 -9.74 -12.40 -13.72
C ALA A 202 -10.95 -12.49 -12.78
N THR A 203 -11.52 -11.36 -12.37
CA THR A 203 -12.74 -11.32 -11.55
C THR A 203 -13.95 -11.84 -12.34
N GLN A 204 -14.06 -11.50 -13.62
CA GLN A 204 -15.12 -11.97 -14.50
C GLN A 204 -15.06 -13.49 -14.66
N GLU A 205 -13.90 -14.07 -14.91
CA GLU A 205 -13.72 -15.51 -15.06
C GLU A 205 -14.09 -16.27 -13.78
N ALA A 206 -13.61 -15.81 -12.63
CA ALA A 206 -13.96 -16.41 -11.34
C ALA A 206 -15.46 -16.30 -11.05
N GLY A 207 -16.08 -15.16 -11.35
CA GLY A 207 -17.52 -14.94 -11.20
C GLY A 207 -18.35 -15.82 -12.12
N PHE A 208 -17.90 -16.03 -13.35
CA PHE A 208 -18.58 -16.93 -14.31
C PHE A 208 -18.51 -18.39 -13.85
N LEU A 209 -17.34 -18.86 -13.41
CA LEU A 209 -17.19 -20.21 -12.85
C LEU A 209 -18.09 -20.43 -11.63
N SER A 210 -18.11 -19.47 -10.70
CA SER A 210 -19.00 -19.53 -9.52
C SER A 210 -20.47 -19.65 -9.93
N LYS A 211 -20.90 -18.89 -10.93
CA LYS A 211 -22.25 -18.94 -11.45
C LYS A 211 -22.60 -20.30 -12.07
N GLN A 212 -21.69 -20.87 -12.87
CA GLN A 212 -21.84 -22.20 -13.46
C GLN A 212 -21.96 -23.29 -12.37
N LEU A 213 -21.09 -23.25 -11.35
CA LEU A 213 -21.11 -24.21 -10.24
C LEU A 213 -22.41 -24.11 -9.44
N ASN A 214 -22.88 -22.89 -9.16
CA ASN A 214 -24.15 -22.68 -8.48
C ASN A 214 -25.33 -23.19 -9.31
N GLN A 215 -25.33 -22.99 -10.62
CA GLN A 215 -26.38 -23.51 -11.49
C GLN A 215 -26.38 -25.05 -11.58
N ALA A 216 -25.19 -25.64 -11.67
CA ALA A 216 -25.04 -27.11 -11.68
C ALA A 216 -25.49 -27.75 -10.36
N GLY A 217 -25.16 -27.11 -9.23
CA GLY A 217 -25.52 -27.57 -7.88
C GLY A 217 -26.90 -27.19 -7.41
N HIS A 218 -27.68 -26.43 -8.19
CA HIS A 218 -28.97 -25.90 -7.74
C HIS A 218 -30.03 -26.99 -7.46
N ARG A 219 -29.86 -28.20 -8.01
CA ARG A 219 -30.78 -29.32 -7.83
C ARG A 219 -30.24 -30.40 -6.86
N LEU A 220 -29.08 -30.16 -6.25
CA LEU A 220 -28.53 -31.01 -5.19
C LEU A 220 -28.89 -30.45 -3.83
#